data_85b5861e9610c314881e032a45ed1dc1
#
_entry.id   85b5861e9610c314881e032a45ed1dc1
#
_cell.length_a   1.000
_cell.length_b   1.000
_cell.length_c   1.000
_cell.angle_alpha   90.00
_cell.angle_beta   90.00
_cell.angle_gamma   90.00
#
_symmetry.space_group_name_H-M   'P 1'
#
loop_
_entity.id
_entity.type
_entity.pdbx_description
1 polymer ?
#
loop_
_entity_poly.entity_id
_entity_poly.type
_entity_poly.pdbx_seq_one_letter_code
_entity_poly.pdbx_strand_id
1 'polypeptide(L)'
;MPEAIVGAHLGRERPLEEAAALGADCVQIFLTDPQSWAKPPTREDADELKASGVPLYIHAPYLINVCSPRSNVRYGSRKILQQTCDGASEVGAAAVIVHAGHAEDGVEEGIGRWVRSLEMLKSDVPVFIENTAGGDNAVARRFDALARLWETITAANSDVELGFCFDTCHAHAAGEELDGAVERVLAIVGRIDLLHANDSRDPPGTGADRHANLGEGQMPVGALRAMIGAAGPPVVIETPGSADAMRADIAFVREALVSG
;
A
#
# COMPACT_ATOMS: atom_id res chain seq x y z
N MET A 1 -18.13 2.15 -18.40
CA MET A 1 -17.46 1.99 -17.11
C MET A 1 -16.16 2.79 -17.20
N PRO A 2 -15.67 3.44 -16.15
CA PRO A 2 -14.34 4.02 -16.18
C PRO A 2 -13.34 2.92 -16.55
N GLU A 3 -12.33 3.28 -17.33
CA GLU A 3 -11.29 2.36 -17.75
C GLU A 3 -10.56 1.84 -16.50
N ALA A 4 -10.33 0.52 -16.44
CA ALA A 4 -9.68 -0.08 -15.28
C ALA A 4 -8.21 0.33 -15.22
N ILE A 5 -7.81 1.07 -14.21
CA ILE A 5 -6.42 1.50 -13.99
C ILE A 5 -5.69 0.36 -13.28
N VAL A 6 -4.80 -0.33 -14.00
CA VAL A 6 -4.01 -1.45 -13.49
C VAL A 6 -2.53 -1.20 -13.75
N GLY A 7 -1.74 -1.26 -12.71
CA GLY A 7 -0.30 -1.04 -12.79
C GLY A 7 0.52 -1.98 -11.92
N ALA A 8 1.79 -1.64 -11.76
CA ALA A 8 2.75 -2.47 -11.06
C ALA A 8 3.73 -1.63 -10.21
N HIS A 9 4.26 -2.27 -9.17
CA HIS A 9 5.42 -1.77 -8.46
C HIS A 9 6.68 -2.06 -9.28
N LEU A 10 7.37 -1.00 -9.69
CA LEU A 10 8.45 -1.06 -10.66
C LEU A 10 9.78 -0.53 -10.08
N GLY A 11 10.83 -0.74 -10.84
CA GLY A 11 12.13 -0.14 -10.56
C GLY A 11 12.07 1.40 -10.62
N ARG A 12 12.79 2.03 -9.72
CA ARG A 12 12.80 3.51 -9.64
C ARG A 12 13.57 4.21 -10.76
N GLU A 13 14.41 3.48 -11.51
CA GLU A 13 15.34 4.11 -12.46
C GLU A 13 14.64 4.58 -13.74
N ARG A 14 13.73 3.76 -14.29
CA ARG A 14 13.01 4.06 -15.54
C ARG A 14 11.55 3.60 -15.48
N PRO A 15 10.77 4.08 -14.50
CA PRO A 15 9.45 3.54 -14.21
C PRO A 15 8.45 3.70 -15.37
N LEU A 16 8.50 4.79 -16.13
CA LEU A 16 7.59 5.02 -17.25
C LEU A 16 7.89 4.10 -18.44
N GLU A 17 9.17 3.84 -18.72
CA GLU A 17 9.57 2.90 -19.78
C GLU A 17 9.15 1.47 -19.42
N GLU A 18 9.37 1.06 -18.16
CA GLU A 18 8.96 -0.25 -17.65
C GLU A 18 7.43 -0.41 -17.69
N ALA A 19 6.69 0.63 -17.27
CA ALA A 19 5.23 0.63 -17.33
C ALA A 19 4.72 0.45 -18.77
N ALA A 20 5.26 1.22 -19.71
CA ALA A 20 4.89 1.11 -21.12
C ALA A 20 5.19 -0.29 -21.68
N ALA A 21 6.33 -0.89 -21.33
CA ALA A 21 6.70 -2.25 -21.75
C ALA A 21 5.77 -3.33 -21.16
N LEU A 22 5.18 -3.10 -19.99
CA LEU A 22 4.23 -4.01 -19.34
C LEU A 22 2.78 -3.76 -19.79
N GLY A 23 2.49 -2.61 -20.40
CA GLY A 23 1.13 -2.15 -20.64
C GLY A 23 0.41 -1.77 -19.35
N ALA A 24 1.15 -1.26 -18.37
CA ALA A 24 0.62 -0.77 -17.09
C ALA A 24 0.06 0.65 -17.24
N ASP A 25 -1.07 0.92 -16.59
CA ASP A 25 -1.78 2.20 -16.65
C ASP A 25 -1.35 3.15 -15.51
N CYS A 26 -0.77 2.62 -14.44
CA CYS A 26 -0.20 3.36 -13.32
C CYS A 26 1.08 2.69 -12.82
N VAL A 27 1.82 3.41 -11.99
CA VAL A 27 3.13 2.96 -11.48
C VAL A 27 3.22 3.17 -10.00
N GLN A 28 3.83 2.24 -9.29
CA GLN A 28 4.30 2.44 -7.93
C GLN A 28 5.81 2.24 -7.86
N ILE A 29 6.50 3.08 -7.12
CA ILE A 29 7.95 2.98 -6.89
C ILE A 29 8.33 3.31 -5.45
N PHE A 30 9.52 2.89 -5.05
CA PHE A 30 10.23 3.51 -3.93
C PHE A 30 11.06 4.69 -4.42
N LEU A 31 11.09 5.79 -3.69
CA LEU A 31 12.01 6.91 -3.99
C LEU A 31 13.45 6.63 -3.55
N THR A 32 13.64 5.70 -2.63
CA THR A 32 14.94 5.26 -2.09
C THR A 32 14.94 3.76 -1.85
N ASP A 33 16.05 3.20 -1.40
CA ASP A 33 16.09 1.81 -0.94
C ASP A 33 15.09 1.61 0.21
N PRO A 34 14.13 0.66 0.10
CA PRO A 34 13.09 0.44 1.10
C PRO A 34 13.60 0.00 2.48
N GLN A 35 14.86 -0.41 2.58
CA GLN A 35 15.53 -0.77 3.82
C GLN A 35 16.46 0.33 4.34
N SER A 36 16.45 1.52 3.75
CA SER A 36 17.34 2.63 4.10
C SER A 36 16.63 3.73 4.88
N TRP A 37 17.33 4.30 5.86
CA TRP A 37 16.95 5.53 6.56
C TRP A 37 17.43 6.81 5.83
N ALA A 38 17.91 6.67 4.60
CA ALA A 38 18.37 7.80 3.82
C ALA A 38 17.20 8.65 3.32
N LYS A 39 17.41 9.96 3.27
CA LYS A 39 16.49 10.88 2.59
C LYS A 39 16.39 10.49 1.11
N PRO A 40 15.18 10.48 0.52
CA PRO A 40 15.04 10.36 -0.92
C PRO A 40 15.91 11.39 -1.67
N PRO A 41 16.65 10.96 -2.69
CA PRO A 41 17.40 11.89 -3.52
C PRO A 41 16.44 12.74 -4.36
N THR A 42 16.84 13.94 -4.72
CA THR A 42 16.15 14.71 -5.76
C THR A 42 16.24 13.95 -7.08
N ARG A 43 15.13 13.84 -7.80
CA ARG A 43 15.08 13.14 -9.08
C ARG A 43 15.27 14.09 -10.23
N GLU A 44 16.17 13.73 -11.15
CA GLU A 44 16.42 14.50 -12.37
C GLU A 44 15.25 14.43 -13.35
N ASP A 45 14.47 13.34 -13.30
CA ASP A 45 13.28 13.09 -14.12
C ASP A 45 11.95 13.53 -13.47
N ALA A 46 11.99 14.30 -12.38
CA ALA A 46 10.80 14.72 -11.65
C ALA A 46 9.77 15.43 -12.53
N ASP A 47 10.21 16.34 -13.39
CA ASP A 47 9.33 17.07 -14.31
C ASP A 47 8.71 16.15 -15.37
N GLU A 48 9.46 15.16 -15.85
CA GLU A 48 8.97 14.16 -16.78
C GLU A 48 7.88 13.27 -16.12
N LEU A 49 8.15 12.77 -14.92
CA LEU A 49 7.18 12.00 -14.14
C LEU A 49 5.88 12.78 -13.93
N LYS A 50 6.01 14.02 -13.49
CA LYS A 50 4.87 14.92 -13.25
C LYS A 50 4.06 15.23 -14.51
N ALA A 51 4.72 15.36 -15.65
CA ALA A 51 4.10 15.68 -16.94
C ALA A 51 3.57 14.44 -17.69
N SER A 52 3.91 13.24 -17.27
CA SER A 52 3.61 11.99 -17.98
C SER A 52 2.12 11.69 -18.14
N GLY A 53 1.29 12.16 -17.22
CA GLY A 53 -0.12 11.79 -17.14
C GLY A 53 -0.38 10.37 -16.62
N VAL A 54 0.68 9.60 -16.33
CA VAL A 54 0.58 8.28 -15.71
C VAL A 54 0.47 8.44 -14.20
N PRO A 55 -0.59 7.94 -13.54
CA PRO A 55 -0.69 8.00 -12.09
C PRO A 55 0.52 7.33 -11.43
N LEU A 56 1.22 8.07 -10.59
CA LEU A 56 2.40 7.61 -9.86
C LEU A 56 2.08 7.50 -8.38
N TYR A 57 2.34 6.33 -7.79
CA TYR A 57 2.24 6.07 -6.36
C TYR A 57 3.63 5.90 -5.77
N ILE A 58 3.84 6.43 -4.58
CA ILE A 58 5.11 6.28 -3.86
C ILE A 58 4.91 5.39 -2.65
N HIS A 59 5.54 4.21 -2.67
CA HIS A 59 5.56 3.37 -1.47
C HIS A 59 6.64 3.88 -0.51
N ALA A 60 6.25 4.11 0.73
CA ALA A 60 7.18 4.52 1.78
C ALA A 60 8.09 3.34 2.20
N PRO A 61 9.34 3.60 2.64
CA PRO A 61 10.25 2.54 3.08
C PRO A 61 9.65 1.62 4.15
N TYR A 62 9.89 0.32 4.05
CA TYR A 62 9.42 -0.69 5.02
C TYR A 62 9.88 -0.47 6.46
N LEU A 63 10.97 0.28 6.64
CA LEU A 63 11.49 0.63 7.97
C LEU A 63 10.60 1.59 8.75
N ILE A 64 9.67 2.26 8.10
CA ILE A 64 8.78 3.22 8.74
C ILE A 64 7.84 2.48 9.70
N ASN A 65 7.95 2.83 10.97
CA ASN A 65 7.04 2.37 12.01
C ASN A 65 6.78 3.50 13.01
N VAL A 66 5.79 4.33 12.71
CA VAL A 66 5.39 5.46 13.56
C VAL A 66 4.72 5.01 14.87
N CYS A 67 4.29 3.73 14.93
CA CYS A 67 3.68 3.11 16.12
C CYS A 67 4.70 2.69 17.19
N SER A 68 5.99 2.60 16.82
CA SER A 68 7.02 2.03 17.71
C SER A 68 7.11 2.77 19.06
N PRO A 69 7.17 2.03 20.19
CA PRO A 69 7.48 2.62 21.50
C PRO A 69 8.91 3.15 21.57
N ARG A 70 9.82 2.61 20.73
CA ARG A 70 11.22 3.05 20.67
C ARG A 70 11.33 4.42 20.01
N SER A 71 11.72 5.42 20.77
CA SER A 71 11.75 6.82 20.33
C SER A 71 12.63 7.05 19.10
N ASN A 72 13.80 6.41 19.03
CA ASN A 72 14.71 6.51 17.88
C ASN A 72 14.08 5.96 16.58
N VAL A 73 13.34 4.84 16.65
CA VAL A 73 12.60 4.30 15.50
C VAL A 73 11.46 5.24 15.13
N ARG A 74 10.64 5.63 16.09
CA ARG A 74 9.47 6.49 15.86
C ARG A 74 9.82 7.85 15.27
N TYR A 75 10.81 8.53 15.81
CA TYR A 75 11.23 9.85 15.28
C TYR A 75 11.92 9.72 13.92
N GLY A 76 12.73 8.66 13.73
CA GLY A 76 13.29 8.33 12.42
C GLY A 76 12.20 8.10 11.39
N SER A 77 11.17 7.30 11.73
CA SER A 77 10.02 7.01 10.88
C SER A 77 9.25 8.26 10.47
N ARG A 78 8.94 9.15 11.42
CA ARG A 78 8.26 10.43 11.13
C ARG A 78 9.08 11.30 10.18
N LYS A 79 10.39 11.38 10.40
CA LYS A 79 11.29 12.15 9.55
C LYS A 79 11.31 11.60 8.13
N ILE A 80 11.46 10.29 7.96
CA ILE A 80 11.50 9.67 6.62
C ILE A 80 10.14 9.74 5.94
N LEU A 81 9.03 9.55 6.67
CA LEU A 81 7.69 9.71 6.11
C LEU A 81 7.49 11.14 5.58
N GLN A 82 7.87 12.18 6.34
CA GLN A 82 7.81 13.56 5.87
C GLN A 82 8.65 13.74 4.59
N GLN A 83 9.87 13.24 4.57
CA GLN A 83 10.75 13.34 3.41
C GLN A 83 10.25 12.56 2.19
N THR A 84 9.53 11.46 2.43
CA THR A 84 8.86 10.70 1.36
C THR A 84 7.69 11.49 0.78
N CYS A 85 6.88 12.14 1.62
CA CYS A 85 5.80 13.02 1.16
C CYS A 85 6.34 14.23 0.39
N ASP A 86 7.43 14.84 0.88
CA ASP A 86 8.08 15.96 0.18
C ASP A 86 8.55 15.51 -1.23
N GLY A 87 9.23 14.37 -1.33
CA GLY A 87 9.68 13.81 -2.60
C GLY A 87 8.52 13.36 -3.51
N ALA A 88 7.44 12.84 -2.94
CA ALA A 88 6.22 12.49 -3.68
C ALA A 88 5.57 13.75 -4.31
N SER A 89 5.53 14.85 -3.59
CA SER A 89 5.07 16.14 -4.11
C SER A 89 5.94 16.66 -5.26
N GLU A 90 7.28 16.51 -5.15
CA GLU A 90 8.23 16.91 -6.21
C GLU A 90 7.96 16.19 -7.53
N VAL A 91 7.62 14.90 -7.48
CA VAL A 91 7.34 14.08 -8.69
C VAL A 91 5.88 14.09 -9.11
N GLY A 92 5.01 14.78 -8.41
CA GLY A 92 3.58 14.85 -8.69
C GLY A 92 2.85 13.53 -8.46
N ALA A 93 3.24 12.80 -7.43
CA ALA A 93 2.60 11.53 -7.09
C ALA A 93 1.13 11.69 -6.71
N ALA A 94 0.33 10.68 -7.02
CA ALA A 94 -1.08 10.60 -6.66
C ALA A 94 -1.30 10.33 -5.16
N ALA A 95 -0.42 9.51 -4.56
CA ALA A 95 -0.44 9.23 -3.12
C ALA A 95 0.90 8.66 -2.63
N VAL A 96 1.09 8.69 -1.32
CA VAL A 96 2.13 7.94 -0.59
C VAL A 96 1.46 6.78 0.14
N ILE A 97 1.91 5.55 -0.10
CA ILE A 97 1.45 4.35 0.61
C ILE A 97 2.39 4.08 1.78
N VAL A 98 1.84 3.78 2.94
CA VAL A 98 2.62 3.45 4.13
C VAL A 98 1.95 2.37 4.96
N HIS A 99 2.71 1.33 5.33
CA HIS A 99 2.26 0.30 6.25
C HIS A 99 1.80 0.91 7.58
N ALA A 100 0.70 0.43 8.13
CA ALA A 100 0.18 0.92 9.40
C ALA A 100 1.14 0.71 10.59
N GLY A 101 2.06 -0.26 10.48
CA GLY A 101 3.08 -0.53 11.48
C GLY A 101 2.58 -1.34 12.68
N HIS A 102 3.43 -1.45 13.70
CA HIS A 102 3.18 -2.28 14.88
C HIS A 102 3.71 -1.63 16.16
N ALA A 103 3.14 -2.00 17.31
CA ALA A 103 3.49 -1.45 18.61
C ALA A 103 3.70 -2.56 19.66
N GLU A 104 4.95 -2.78 20.08
CA GLU A 104 5.34 -3.83 21.03
C GLU A 104 4.62 -3.71 22.39
N ASP A 105 4.17 -2.51 22.75
CA ASP A 105 3.50 -2.17 24.01
C ASP A 105 1.97 -2.11 23.92
N GLY A 106 1.40 -2.36 22.74
CA GLY A 106 -0.05 -2.49 22.54
C GLY A 106 -0.59 -1.72 21.36
N VAL A 107 -1.70 -2.22 20.81
CA VAL A 107 -2.35 -1.65 19.61
C VAL A 107 -2.81 -0.21 19.87
N GLU A 108 -3.45 0.05 21.02
CA GLU A 108 -4.00 1.36 21.37
C GLU A 108 -2.90 2.43 21.50
N GLU A 109 -1.77 2.07 22.11
CA GLU A 109 -0.59 2.93 22.21
C GLU A 109 -0.03 3.25 20.83
N GLY A 110 -0.02 2.26 19.93
CA GLY A 110 0.38 2.42 18.53
C GLY A 110 -0.53 3.39 17.78
N ILE A 111 -1.84 3.23 17.92
CA ILE A 111 -2.87 4.10 17.33
C ILE A 111 -2.68 5.55 17.84
N GLY A 112 -2.51 5.75 19.13
CA GLY A 112 -2.28 7.07 19.70
C GLY A 112 -0.99 7.72 19.18
N ARG A 113 0.02 6.93 18.73
CA ARG A 113 1.23 7.45 18.09
C ARG A 113 1.00 7.82 16.63
N TRP A 114 0.08 7.13 15.92
CA TRP A 114 -0.38 7.54 14.61
C TRP A 114 -0.99 8.94 14.63
N VAL A 115 -1.95 9.18 15.52
CA VAL A 115 -2.57 10.50 15.69
C VAL A 115 -1.50 11.60 15.82
N ARG A 116 -0.57 11.42 16.77
CA ARG A 116 0.52 12.38 16.97
C ARG A 116 1.47 12.50 15.78
N SER A 117 1.55 11.49 14.93
CA SER A 117 2.37 11.54 13.72
C SER A 117 1.69 12.34 12.63
N LEU A 118 0.37 12.18 12.47
CA LEU A 118 -0.45 12.93 11.52
C LEU A 118 -0.54 14.42 11.89
N GLU A 119 -0.65 14.75 13.19
CA GLU A 119 -0.61 16.14 13.68
C GLU A 119 0.68 16.88 13.30
N MET A 120 1.78 16.14 13.12
CA MET A 120 3.09 16.70 12.79
C MET A 120 3.42 16.61 11.30
N LEU A 121 2.76 15.73 10.56
CA LEU A 121 3.00 15.53 9.13
C LEU A 121 2.39 16.66 8.33
N LYS A 122 3.12 17.11 7.31
CA LYS A 122 2.63 18.05 6.32
C LYS A 122 2.79 17.43 4.95
N SER A 123 1.70 17.29 4.23
CA SER A 123 1.71 16.68 2.91
C SER A 123 0.65 17.31 2.04
N ASP A 124 1.06 17.74 0.83
CA ASP A 124 0.16 18.14 -0.25
C ASP A 124 -0.31 16.92 -1.07
N VAL A 125 0.26 15.74 -0.78
CA VAL A 125 -0.06 14.47 -1.43
C VAL A 125 -0.81 13.61 -0.42
N PRO A 126 -1.92 12.95 -0.81
CA PRO A 126 -2.63 12.01 0.06
C PRO A 126 -1.73 10.91 0.62
N VAL A 127 -2.01 10.48 1.85
CA VAL A 127 -1.31 9.37 2.50
C VAL A 127 -2.27 8.21 2.68
N PHE A 128 -1.98 7.08 2.01
CA PHE A 128 -2.78 5.87 2.09
C PHE A 128 -2.17 4.93 3.12
N ILE A 129 -2.94 4.65 4.16
CA ILE A 129 -2.56 3.67 5.18
C ILE A 129 -2.85 2.28 4.63
N GLU A 130 -1.88 1.39 4.72
CA GLU A 130 -2.00 0.03 4.23
C GLU A 130 -2.17 -0.96 5.38
N ASN A 131 -3.07 -1.95 5.20
CA ASN A 131 -3.16 -3.09 6.13
C ASN A 131 -1.84 -3.89 6.11
N THR A 132 -1.56 -4.61 7.19
CA THR A 132 -0.27 -5.28 7.39
C THR A 132 -0.40 -6.79 7.57
N ALA A 133 0.53 -7.55 7.01
CA ALA A 133 0.54 -9.02 7.07
C ALA A 133 0.80 -9.56 8.49
N GLY A 134 1.81 -9.04 9.16
CA GLY A 134 2.39 -9.64 10.35
C GLY A 134 2.57 -8.70 11.54
N GLY A 135 3.14 -9.29 12.61
CA GLY A 135 3.35 -8.60 13.88
C GLY A 135 2.17 -8.78 14.85
N ASP A 136 2.43 -9.30 16.04
CA ASP A 136 1.34 -9.61 17.00
C ASP A 136 0.58 -8.37 17.45
N ASN A 137 1.24 -7.21 17.46
CA ASN A 137 0.66 -5.93 17.84
C ASN A 137 0.61 -4.94 16.66
N ALA A 138 0.49 -5.46 15.43
CA ALA A 138 0.32 -4.61 14.25
C ALA A 138 -1.07 -3.95 14.28
N VAL A 139 -1.09 -2.63 14.06
CA VAL A 139 -2.30 -1.83 14.30
C VAL A 139 -3.36 -1.94 13.21
N ALA A 140 -3.03 -2.54 12.06
CA ALA A 140 -3.96 -2.82 10.96
C ALA A 140 -3.80 -4.24 10.38
N ARG A 141 -3.34 -5.21 11.19
CA ARG A 141 -3.25 -6.60 10.77
C ARG A 141 -4.64 -7.25 10.73
N ARG A 142 -5.42 -7.08 11.79
CA ARG A 142 -6.78 -7.59 11.89
C ARG A 142 -7.78 -6.48 11.63
N PHE A 143 -8.91 -6.80 11.02
CA PHE A 143 -9.93 -5.81 10.67
C PHE A 143 -10.54 -5.11 11.88
N ASP A 144 -10.58 -5.78 13.04
CA ASP A 144 -11.01 -5.15 14.28
C ASP A 144 -10.01 -4.08 14.79
N ALA A 145 -8.71 -4.33 14.63
CA ALA A 145 -7.67 -3.34 14.93
C ALA A 145 -7.67 -2.20 13.89
N LEU A 146 -7.84 -2.53 12.60
CA LEU A 146 -8.02 -1.55 11.54
C LEU A 146 -9.19 -0.61 11.81
N ALA A 147 -10.34 -1.14 12.27
CA ALA A 147 -11.50 -0.32 12.58
C ALA A 147 -11.18 0.74 13.67
N ARG A 148 -10.50 0.32 14.75
CA ARG A 148 -10.08 1.24 15.81
C ARG A 148 -9.07 2.29 15.32
N LEU A 149 -8.09 1.84 14.52
CA LEU A 149 -7.12 2.75 13.91
C LEU A 149 -7.84 3.79 13.07
N TRP A 150 -8.68 3.34 12.12
CA TRP A 150 -9.34 4.21 11.15
C TRP A 150 -10.26 5.23 11.81
N GLU A 151 -11.11 4.78 12.74
CA GLU A 151 -11.96 5.66 13.53
C GLU A 151 -11.14 6.73 14.26
N THR A 152 -10.03 6.33 14.88
CA THR A 152 -9.23 7.24 15.71
C THR A 152 -8.47 8.26 14.86
N ILE A 153 -7.82 7.84 13.76
CA ILE A 153 -7.04 8.76 12.93
C ILE A 153 -7.93 9.73 12.13
N THR A 154 -9.10 9.28 11.68
CA THR A 154 -10.05 10.14 10.96
C THR A 154 -10.73 11.13 11.88
N ALA A 155 -11.01 10.75 13.13
CA ALA A 155 -11.53 11.66 14.16
C ALA A 155 -10.51 12.73 14.61
N ALA A 156 -9.21 12.48 14.42
CA ALA A 156 -8.16 13.43 14.78
C ALA A 156 -8.12 14.69 13.90
N ASN A 157 -8.84 14.67 12.77
CA ASN A 157 -9.01 15.82 11.86
C ASN A 157 -7.68 16.50 11.51
N SER A 158 -6.70 15.71 11.05
CA SER A 158 -5.41 16.22 10.56
C SER A 158 -5.59 16.94 9.22
N ASP A 159 -4.66 17.85 8.89
CA ASP A 159 -4.64 18.55 7.60
C ASP A 159 -4.22 17.65 6.43
N VAL A 160 -3.77 16.41 6.71
CA VAL A 160 -3.34 15.44 5.70
C VAL A 160 -4.54 14.67 5.17
N GLU A 161 -4.71 14.64 3.86
CA GLU A 161 -5.70 13.78 3.22
C GLU A 161 -5.32 12.31 3.41
N LEU A 162 -6.22 11.54 4.05
CA LEU A 162 -6.03 10.11 4.32
C LEU A 162 -6.83 9.27 3.33
N GLY A 163 -6.20 8.20 2.86
CA GLY A 163 -6.82 7.14 2.10
C GLY A 163 -6.42 5.76 2.64
N PHE A 164 -6.98 4.74 2.03
CA PHE A 164 -6.72 3.35 2.41
C PHE A 164 -6.22 2.54 1.22
N CYS A 165 -5.08 1.87 1.41
CA CYS A 165 -4.55 0.86 0.52
C CYS A 165 -4.88 -0.52 1.10
N PHE A 166 -5.57 -1.36 0.32
CA PHE A 166 -5.90 -2.71 0.72
C PHE A 166 -4.98 -3.71 0.01
N ASP A 167 -4.16 -4.44 0.77
CA ASP A 167 -3.35 -5.55 0.25
C ASP A 167 -4.02 -6.89 0.52
N THR A 168 -4.21 -7.69 -0.54
CA THR A 168 -4.88 -8.99 -0.50
C THR A 168 -4.01 -10.07 0.16
N CYS A 169 -2.68 -10.05 -0.09
CA CYS A 169 -1.73 -10.96 0.56
C CYS A 169 -1.66 -10.68 2.06
N HIS A 170 -1.65 -9.41 2.46
CA HIS A 170 -1.62 -9.03 3.87
C HIS A 170 -2.88 -9.51 4.62
N ALA A 171 -4.06 -9.41 4.01
CA ALA A 171 -5.29 -9.93 4.60
C ALA A 171 -5.24 -11.45 4.79
N HIS A 172 -4.76 -12.18 3.78
CA HIS A 172 -4.52 -13.62 3.86
C HIS A 172 -3.48 -13.98 4.94
N ALA A 173 -2.34 -13.32 4.93
CA ALA A 173 -1.27 -13.53 5.91
C ALA A 173 -1.69 -13.19 7.33
N ALA A 174 -2.57 -12.22 7.51
CA ALA A 174 -3.19 -11.91 8.79
C ALA A 174 -4.14 -13.00 9.28
N GLY A 175 -4.65 -13.86 8.39
CA GLY A 175 -5.63 -14.90 8.69
C GLY A 175 -7.04 -14.36 8.73
N GLU A 176 -7.34 -13.31 7.97
CA GLU A 176 -8.71 -12.85 7.75
C GLU A 176 -9.48 -13.83 6.85
N GLU A 177 -10.77 -13.96 7.08
CA GLU A 177 -11.64 -14.63 6.14
C GLU A 177 -11.67 -13.83 4.83
N LEU A 178 -11.34 -14.45 3.70
CA LEU A 178 -11.22 -13.72 2.43
C LEU A 178 -12.59 -13.51 1.75
N ASP A 179 -13.54 -14.40 2.01
CA ASP A 179 -14.91 -14.21 1.52
C ASP A 179 -15.57 -13.00 2.18
N GLY A 180 -16.05 -12.06 1.39
CA GLY A 180 -16.60 -10.78 1.85
C GLY A 180 -15.57 -9.87 2.56
N ALA A 181 -14.26 -10.07 2.34
CA ALA A 181 -13.22 -9.24 2.98
C ALA A 181 -13.29 -7.77 2.55
N VAL A 182 -13.51 -7.53 1.26
CA VAL A 182 -13.60 -6.16 0.72
C VAL A 182 -14.80 -5.42 1.30
N GLU A 183 -15.95 -6.06 1.39
CA GLU A 183 -17.16 -5.47 1.97
C GLU A 183 -16.96 -5.13 3.44
N ARG A 184 -16.26 -5.99 4.21
CA ARG A 184 -15.91 -5.68 5.60
C ARG A 184 -14.95 -4.51 5.71
N VAL A 185 -13.94 -4.44 4.84
CA VAL A 185 -13.01 -3.31 4.80
C VAL A 185 -13.75 -2.03 4.41
N LEU A 186 -14.59 -2.06 3.37
CA LEU A 186 -15.39 -0.90 2.96
C LEU A 186 -16.32 -0.40 4.06
N ALA A 187 -16.89 -1.31 4.88
CA ALA A 187 -17.69 -0.94 6.04
C ALA A 187 -16.88 -0.21 7.12
N ILE A 188 -15.55 -0.43 7.18
CA ILE A 188 -14.63 0.22 8.13
C ILE A 188 -14.14 1.55 7.58
N VAL A 189 -13.58 1.54 6.37
CA VAL A 189 -12.84 2.69 5.84
C VAL A 189 -13.65 3.58 4.90
N GLY A 190 -14.82 3.11 4.46
CA GLY A 190 -15.73 3.84 3.56
C GLY A 190 -15.37 3.72 2.08
N ARG A 191 -14.08 3.69 1.74
CA ARG A 191 -13.58 3.51 0.37
C ARG A 191 -12.20 2.84 0.39
N ILE A 192 -11.86 2.11 -0.65
CA ILE A 192 -10.51 1.63 -0.94
C ILE A 192 -9.96 2.54 -2.05
N ASP A 193 -8.87 3.26 -1.76
CA ASP A 193 -8.29 4.23 -2.68
C ASP A 193 -7.25 3.59 -3.61
N LEU A 194 -6.64 2.47 -3.18
CA LEU A 194 -5.72 1.65 -3.95
C LEU A 194 -5.84 0.19 -3.50
N LEU A 195 -5.83 -0.73 -4.45
CA LEU A 195 -5.70 -2.16 -4.18
C LEU A 195 -4.27 -2.62 -4.50
N HIS A 196 -3.58 -3.23 -3.55
CA HIS A 196 -2.44 -4.08 -3.83
C HIS A 196 -2.94 -5.51 -4.08
N ALA A 197 -2.91 -5.93 -5.33
CA ALA A 197 -3.34 -7.26 -5.73
C ALA A 197 -2.16 -8.22 -5.75
N ASN A 198 -2.02 -9.00 -4.69
CA ASN A 198 -0.93 -9.94 -4.48
C ASN A 198 -1.46 -11.29 -4.01
N ASP A 199 -0.90 -12.38 -4.54
CA ASP A 199 -1.08 -13.71 -3.96
C ASP A 199 -0.01 -13.96 -2.88
N SER A 200 -0.14 -14.99 -2.09
CA SER A 200 0.78 -15.32 -1.00
C SER A 200 1.49 -16.63 -1.23
N ARG A 201 2.79 -16.68 -0.95
CA ARG A 201 3.57 -17.93 -0.92
C ARG A 201 3.26 -18.79 0.30
N ASP A 202 2.68 -18.20 1.33
CA ASP A 202 2.51 -18.82 2.63
C ASP A 202 1.05 -19.18 2.91
N PRO A 203 0.80 -20.16 3.80
CA PRO A 203 -0.54 -20.45 4.30
C PRO A 203 -1.15 -19.26 5.05
N PRO A 204 -2.50 -19.21 5.17
CA PRO A 204 -3.19 -18.15 5.89
C PRO A 204 -2.77 -18.06 7.36
N GLY A 205 -2.76 -16.84 7.90
CA GLY A 205 -2.52 -16.58 9.31
C GLY A 205 -1.06 -16.63 9.76
N THR A 206 -0.12 -16.88 8.86
CA THR A 206 1.32 -16.97 9.20
C THR A 206 1.94 -15.62 9.55
N GLY A 207 1.34 -14.52 9.10
CA GLY A 207 1.91 -13.18 9.24
C GLY A 207 3.11 -12.93 8.32
N ALA A 208 3.35 -13.81 7.35
CA ALA A 208 4.46 -13.68 6.41
C ALA A 208 4.04 -12.81 5.21
N ASP A 209 4.77 -11.74 5.00
CA ASP A 209 4.62 -10.86 3.85
C ASP A 209 5.57 -11.34 2.73
N ARG A 210 5.08 -12.29 1.93
CA ARG A 210 5.83 -12.85 0.80
C ARG A 210 4.91 -13.07 -0.39
N HIS A 211 4.94 -12.15 -1.33
CA HIS A 211 4.09 -12.16 -2.51
C HIS A 211 4.43 -13.29 -3.48
N ALA A 212 3.39 -13.84 -4.10
CA ALA A 212 3.44 -14.74 -5.24
C ALA A 212 2.71 -14.12 -6.43
N ASN A 213 2.97 -14.62 -7.63
CA ASN A 213 2.21 -14.27 -8.81
C ASN A 213 0.75 -14.71 -8.66
N LEU A 214 -0.17 -13.97 -9.24
CA LEU A 214 -1.61 -14.15 -9.04
C LEU A 214 -2.09 -15.52 -9.53
N GLY A 215 -2.64 -16.31 -8.64
CA GLY A 215 -3.10 -17.67 -8.90
C GLY A 215 -2.00 -18.74 -8.84
N GLU A 216 -0.77 -18.38 -8.49
CA GLU A 216 0.36 -19.30 -8.30
C GLU A 216 0.73 -19.49 -6.82
N GLY A 217 0.06 -18.79 -5.90
CA GLY A 217 0.30 -18.84 -4.47
C GLY A 217 -0.64 -19.77 -3.71
N GLN A 218 -0.86 -19.45 -2.44
CA GLN A 218 -1.68 -20.25 -1.50
C GLN A 218 -3.10 -19.69 -1.35
N MET A 219 -3.41 -18.54 -1.95
CA MET A 219 -4.75 -17.98 -1.86
C MET A 219 -5.71 -18.70 -2.79
N PRO A 220 -6.96 -18.97 -2.38
CA PRO A 220 -7.97 -19.48 -3.30
C PRO A 220 -8.19 -18.50 -4.46
N VAL A 221 -7.95 -18.92 -5.70
CA VAL A 221 -8.04 -18.08 -6.90
C VAL A 221 -9.41 -17.39 -7.02
N GLY A 222 -10.49 -18.09 -6.67
CA GLY A 222 -11.82 -17.51 -6.66
C GLY A 222 -11.98 -16.35 -5.68
N ALA A 223 -11.43 -16.47 -4.47
CA ALA A 223 -11.46 -15.40 -3.47
C ALA A 223 -10.61 -14.20 -3.92
N LEU A 224 -9.43 -14.45 -4.48
CA LEU A 224 -8.56 -13.39 -5.02
C LEU A 224 -9.26 -12.60 -6.13
N ARG A 225 -9.87 -13.29 -7.12
CA ARG A 225 -10.66 -12.65 -8.18
C ARG A 225 -11.86 -11.85 -7.62
N ALA A 226 -12.57 -12.41 -6.64
CA ALA A 226 -13.69 -11.73 -6.01
C ALA A 226 -13.26 -10.45 -5.28
N MET A 227 -12.14 -10.48 -4.54
CA MET A 227 -11.60 -9.29 -3.89
C MET A 227 -11.18 -8.21 -4.90
N ILE A 228 -10.51 -8.59 -5.99
CA ILE A 228 -10.11 -7.64 -7.03
C ILE A 228 -11.34 -6.99 -7.66
N GLY A 229 -12.35 -7.79 -8.03
CA GLY A 229 -13.60 -7.28 -8.63
C GLY A 229 -14.38 -6.37 -7.71
N ALA A 230 -14.47 -6.72 -6.42
CA ALA A 230 -15.22 -5.95 -5.42
C ALA A 230 -14.51 -4.65 -4.99
N ALA A 231 -13.17 -4.65 -4.92
CA ALA A 231 -12.40 -3.45 -4.55
C ALA A 231 -12.41 -2.39 -5.67
N GLY A 232 -12.37 -2.83 -6.91
CA GLY A 232 -12.31 -1.95 -8.07
C GLY A 232 -10.93 -1.29 -8.28
N PRO A 233 -10.75 -0.54 -9.38
CA PRO A 233 -9.51 0.19 -9.66
C PRO A 233 -9.39 1.49 -8.83
N PRO A 234 -8.16 2.03 -8.63
CA PRO A 234 -6.88 1.56 -9.19
C PRO A 234 -6.30 0.34 -8.47
N VAL A 235 -5.59 -0.48 -9.23
CA VAL A 235 -4.94 -1.70 -8.74
C VAL A 235 -3.45 -1.67 -9.09
N VAL A 236 -2.59 -2.02 -8.15
CA VAL A 236 -1.15 -2.22 -8.33
C VAL A 236 -0.79 -3.64 -7.93
N ILE A 237 -0.01 -4.32 -8.77
CA ILE A 237 0.62 -5.60 -8.41
C ILE A 237 2.03 -5.35 -7.87
N GLU A 238 2.43 -6.14 -6.87
CA GLU A 238 3.79 -6.14 -6.31
C GLU A 238 4.41 -7.54 -6.39
N THR A 239 4.02 -8.27 -7.41
CA THR A 239 4.37 -9.67 -7.61
C THR A 239 5.81 -9.82 -8.12
N PRO A 240 6.50 -10.89 -7.75
CA PRO A 240 7.87 -11.12 -8.17
C PRO A 240 7.96 -11.63 -9.62
N GLY A 241 9.17 -11.62 -10.15
CA GLY A 241 9.48 -12.34 -11.38
C GLY A 241 9.83 -11.47 -12.58
N SER A 242 9.64 -12.05 -13.77
CA SER A 242 9.99 -11.41 -15.04
C SER A 242 8.89 -10.47 -15.53
N ALA A 243 9.21 -9.65 -16.53
CA ALA A 243 8.22 -8.83 -17.22
C ALA A 243 7.06 -9.65 -17.83
N ASP A 244 7.31 -10.89 -18.23
CA ASP A 244 6.24 -11.77 -18.74
C ASP A 244 5.30 -12.22 -17.63
N ALA A 245 5.83 -12.54 -16.44
CA ALA A 245 5.02 -12.87 -15.27
C ALA A 245 4.17 -11.67 -14.84
N MET A 246 4.76 -10.47 -14.76
CA MET A 246 4.03 -9.25 -14.42
C MET A 246 2.94 -8.91 -15.45
N ARG A 247 3.20 -9.12 -16.75
CA ARG A 247 2.15 -8.98 -17.78
C ARG A 247 0.99 -9.97 -17.60
N ALA A 248 1.29 -11.20 -17.20
CA ALA A 248 0.27 -12.19 -16.91
C ALA A 248 -0.58 -11.77 -15.70
N ASP A 249 0.05 -11.25 -14.65
CA ASP A 249 -0.66 -10.74 -13.46
C ASP A 249 -1.53 -9.52 -13.78
N ILE A 250 -1.04 -8.57 -14.59
CA ILE A 250 -1.85 -7.43 -15.05
C ILE A 250 -3.07 -7.92 -15.85
N ALA A 251 -2.89 -8.93 -16.72
CA ALA A 251 -4.00 -9.53 -17.47
C ALA A 251 -5.01 -10.21 -16.52
N PHE A 252 -4.53 -10.95 -15.51
CA PHE A 252 -5.38 -11.58 -14.48
C PHE A 252 -6.24 -10.54 -13.75
N VAL A 253 -5.64 -9.41 -13.34
CA VAL A 253 -6.37 -8.32 -12.67
C VAL A 253 -7.45 -7.75 -13.59
N ARG A 254 -7.11 -7.44 -14.85
CA ARG A 254 -8.08 -6.89 -15.82
C ARG A 254 -9.25 -7.83 -16.06
N GLU A 255 -8.99 -9.15 -16.17
CA GLU A 255 -10.05 -10.14 -16.28
C GLU A 255 -10.96 -10.18 -15.03
N ALA A 256 -10.38 -10.11 -13.85
CA ALA A 256 -11.13 -10.11 -12.58
C ALA A 256 -12.04 -8.88 -12.46
N LEU A 257 -11.56 -7.69 -12.85
CA LEU A 257 -12.33 -6.44 -12.84
C LEU A 257 -13.51 -6.43 -13.82
N VAL A 258 -13.45 -7.19 -14.91
CA VAL A 258 -14.57 -7.31 -15.88
C VAL A 258 -15.61 -8.31 -15.41
N SER A 259 -15.21 -9.27 -14.58
CA SER A 259 -16.06 -10.39 -14.14
C SER A 259 -16.82 -10.13 -12.84
N GLY A 260 -16.45 -9.12 -12.07
CA GLY A 260 -17.11 -8.67 -10.83
C GLY A 260 -18.09 -7.55 -11.13
#